data_fd9bc848524423131a507111307a8924
#
_entry.id   fd9bc848524423131a507111307a8924
#
_cell.length_a   1.000
_cell.length_b   1.000
_cell.length_c   1.000
_cell.angle_alpha   90.00
_cell.angle_beta   90.00
_cell.angle_gamma   90.00
#
_symmetry.space_group_name_H-M   'P 1'
#
loop_
_entity.id
_entity.type
_entity.pdbx_description
1 polymer ?
#
loop_
_entity_poly.entity_id
_entity_poly.type
_entity_poly.pdbx_seq_one_letter_code
_entity_poly.pdbx_strand_id
1 'polypeptide(L)'
;MPTSLTAAVLTLSAMLTAPIRAASAQGRPATAVFAGGCFWGIEGVFEHVKGVVSATAGYAGGSVAAPSYEQVSSGATGHAESVRVIYDPSQVTYDQLLDVFFSVAHDPTQRNRQGPDVGTQYRSIVFYGDSTQRRLAQAHIADLASRKVYPAPIVTEIVPLDSFYTAEAYHQHYMARHPHALYILYNDAPKLKSLEREFPSLYREPPKE
;
A
#
# COMPACT_ATOMS: atom_id res chain seq x y z
N MET A 1 30.15 35.21 -78.41
CA MET A 1 30.27 35.40 -76.94
C MET A 1 29.15 34.65 -76.33
N PRO A 2 29.35 33.54 -75.63
CA PRO A 2 28.30 32.80 -74.92
C PRO A 2 28.30 33.18 -73.45
N THR A 3 27.16 33.57 -72.95
CA THR A 3 26.86 33.81 -71.50
C THR A 3 26.52 32.53 -70.79
N SER A 4 27.36 32.17 -69.80
CA SER A 4 27.14 31.01 -68.88
C SER A 4 26.10 31.39 -67.81
N LEU A 5 24.99 30.67 -67.75
CA LEU A 5 24.08 30.64 -66.60
C LEU A 5 24.55 29.64 -65.57
N THR A 6 24.93 30.10 -64.38
CA THR A 6 25.25 29.26 -63.21
C THR A 6 23.96 29.03 -62.47
N ALA A 7 23.50 27.76 -62.40
CA ALA A 7 22.36 27.34 -61.58
C ALA A 7 22.84 27.07 -60.14
N ALA A 8 22.29 27.85 -59.18
CA ALA A 8 22.51 27.61 -57.75
C ALA A 8 21.52 26.55 -57.25
N VAL A 9 22.05 25.42 -56.82
CA VAL A 9 21.28 24.34 -56.16
C VAL A 9 21.16 24.66 -54.66
N LEU A 10 19.96 25.06 -54.22
CA LEU A 10 19.66 25.18 -52.81
C LEU A 10 19.34 23.77 -52.23
N THR A 11 20.21 23.25 -51.42
CA THR A 11 19.95 22.02 -50.60
C THR A 11 19.17 22.40 -49.37
N LEU A 12 17.90 22.01 -49.31
CA LEU A 12 17.02 22.19 -48.16
C LEU A 12 17.30 21.05 -47.16
N SER A 13 18.08 21.32 -46.09
CA SER A 13 18.28 20.37 -44.98
C SER A 13 17.06 20.30 -44.11
N ALA A 14 16.27 19.23 -44.23
CA ALA A 14 15.17 18.94 -43.30
C ALA A 14 15.74 18.46 -41.96
N MET A 15 15.70 19.33 -40.94
CA MET A 15 15.99 18.93 -39.56
C MET A 15 14.82 18.06 -39.05
N LEU A 16 15.08 16.77 -38.91
CA LEU A 16 14.18 15.84 -38.21
C LEU A 16 14.24 16.15 -36.72
N THR A 17 13.26 16.88 -36.20
CA THR A 17 13.06 17.04 -34.76
C THR A 17 12.38 15.78 -34.21
N ALA A 18 13.17 14.84 -33.63
CA ALA A 18 12.63 13.74 -32.88
C ALA A 18 11.87 14.29 -31.66
N PRO A 19 10.65 13.81 -31.35
CA PRO A 19 9.95 14.22 -30.13
C PRO A 19 10.76 13.73 -28.92
N ILE A 20 11.24 14.68 -28.11
CA ILE A 20 11.78 14.38 -26.78
C ILE A 20 10.61 13.84 -25.96
N ARG A 21 10.56 12.52 -25.80
CA ARG A 21 9.64 11.86 -24.89
C ARG A 21 10.05 12.30 -23.49
N ALA A 22 9.24 13.18 -22.87
CA ALA A 22 9.43 13.58 -21.49
C ALA A 22 9.46 12.30 -20.65
N ALA A 23 10.61 11.95 -20.09
CA ALA A 23 10.71 10.94 -19.05
C ALA A 23 9.82 11.46 -17.91
N SER A 24 8.74 10.74 -17.60
CA SER A 24 7.92 11.01 -16.41
C SER A 24 8.88 11.04 -15.23
N ALA A 25 8.95 12.17 -14.53
CA ALA A 25 9.70 12.29 -13.31
C ALA A 25 9.05 11.30 -12.31
N GLN A 26 9.59 10.08 -12.22
CA GLN A 26 9.17 9.11 -11.22
C GLN A 26 9.49 9.76 -9.86
N GLY A 27 8.44 10.03 -9.09
CA GLY A 27 8.59 10.53 -7.74
C GLY A 27 9.46 9.56 -6.94
N ARG A 28 10.26 10.09 -6.00
CA ARG A 28 11.02 9.21 -5.09
C ARG A 28 10.01 8.33 -4.32
N PRO A 29 10.15 6.99 -4.35
CA PRO A 29 9.24 6.11 -3.63
C PRO A 29 9.10 6.51 -2.16
N ALA A 30 7.88 6.48 -1.65
CA ALA A 30 7.54 6.76 -0.26
C ALA A 30 7.11 5.45 0.44
N THR A 31 7.10 5.50 1.77
CA THR A 31 6.78 4.33 2.60
C THR A 31 5.58 4.64 3.48
N ALA A 32 4.65 3.69 3.59
CA ALA A 32 3.59 3.64 4.59
C ALA A 32 3.64 2.29 5.31
N VAL A 33 3.22 2.24 6.60
CA VAL A 33 3.13 0.98 7.35
C VAL A 33 1.80 0.93 8.08
N PHE A 34 1.08 -0.18 7.90
CA PHE A 34 -0.26 -0.41 8.44
C PHE A 34 -0.36 -1.77 9.14
N ALA A 35 -1.17 -1.84 10.18
CA ALA A 35 -1.59 -3.08 10.83
C ALA A 35 -3.11 -3.08 11.03
N GLY A 36 -3.78 -4.21 10.80
CA GLY A 36 -5.25 -4.27 10.90
C GLY A 36 -5.77 -5.68 10.69
N GLY A 37 -5.26 -6.65 11.44
CA GLY A 37 -5.58 -8.07 11.31
C GLY A 37 -4.46 -8.88 10.67
N CYS A 38 -4.80 -10.05 10.16
CA CYS A 38 -3.85 -10.89 9.45
C CYS A 38 -3.22 -10.14 8.26
N PHE A 39 -1.91 -10.10 8.23
CA PHE A 39 -1.15 -9.35 7.23
C PHE A 39 -1.29 -9.92 5.81
N TRP A 40 -1.69 -11.19 5.61
CA TRP A 40 -1.90 -11.78 4.28
C TRP A 40 -2.94 -11.01 3.47
N GLY A 41 -4.07 -10.66 4.13
CA GLY A 41 -5.13 -9.91 3.48
C GLY A 41 -4.76 -8.45 3.21
N ILE A 42 -4.04 -7.81 4.13
CA ILE A 42 -3.60 -6.42 3.97
C ILE A 42 -2.54 -6.33 2.88
N GLU A 43 -1.54 -7.23 2.88
CA GLU A 43 -0.52 -7.33 1.83
C GLU A 43 -1.20 -7.49 0.47
N GLY A 44 -2.09 -8.49 0.32
CA GLY A 44 -2.80 -8.75 -0.91
C GLY A 44 -3.62 -7.55 -1.40
N VAL A 45 -4.31 -6.83 -0.51
CA VAL A 45 -5.04 -5.61 -0.89
C VAL A 45 -4.09 -4.56 -1.48
N PHE A 46 -2.96 -4.27 -0.82
CA PHE A 46 -2.04 -3.25 -1.31
C PHE A 46 -1.26 -3.67 -2.57
N GLU A 47 -1.01 -4.94 -2.78
CA GLU A 47 -0.45 -5.48 -4.03
C GLU A 47 -1.35 -5.17 -5.24
N HIS A 48 -2.67 -5.09 -5.01
CA HIS A 48 -3.66 -4.77 -6.04
C HIS A 48 -3.93 -3.26 -6.20
N VAL A 49 -3.15 -2.39 -5.56
CA VAL A 49 -3.29 -0.93 -5.71
C VAL A 49 -2.29 -0.39 -6.74
N LYS A 50 -2.78 0.31 -7.78
CA LYS A 50 -1.94 1.04 -8.74
C LYS A 50 -1.07 2.06 -8.00
N GLY A 51 0.20 2.18 -8.42
CA GLY A 51 1.16 3.07 -7.76
C GLY A 51 1.87 2.45 -6.56
N VAL A 52 1.38 1.34 -6.00
CA VAL A 52 2.14 0.55 -5.02
C VAL A 52 3.25 -0.22 -5.75
N VAL A 53 4.48 -0.03 -5.33
CA VAL A 53 5.68 -0.68 -5.87
C VAL A 53 5.87 -2.06 -5.24
N SER A 54 5.70 -2.14 -3.91
CA SER A 54 5.72 -3.41 -3.16
C SER A 54 4.92 -3.30 -1.87
N ALA A 55 4.32 -4.40 -1.45
CA ALA A 55 3.83 -4.63 -0.11
C ALA A 55 4.64 -5.77 0.51
N THR A 56 4.92 -5.70 1.80
CA THR A 56 5.77 -6.67 2.50
C THR A 56 5.16 -6.95 3.87
N ALA A 57 4.80 -8.20 4.13
CA ALA A 57 4.32 -8.64 5.43
C ALA A 57 5.44 -8.61 6.48
N GLY A 58 5.12 -8.21 7.71
CA GLY A 58 6.10 -8.08 8.78
C GLY A 58 5.50 -7.76 10.14
N TYR A 59 6.34 -7.29 11.04
CA TYR A 59 6.01 -7.01 12.44
C TYR A 59 6.49 -5.61 12.82
N ALA A 60 5.65 -4.83 13.51
CA ALA A 60 6.01 -3.51 14.00
C ALA A 60 5.28 -3.18 15.32
N GLY A 61 5.79 -2.16 16.05
CA GLY A 61 5.15 -1.62 17.24
C GLY A 61 5.38 -2.38 18.54
N GLY A 62 6.22 -3.41 18.52
CA GLY A 62 6.63 -4.16 19.73
C GLY A 62 8.05 -3.82 20.17
N SER A 63 8.50 -4.47 21.25
CA SER A 63 9.81 -4.23 21.89
C SER A 63 10.86 -5.31 21.61
N VAL A 64 10.45 -6.45 21.07
CA VAL A 64 11.37 -7.57 20.80
C VAL A 64 12.06 -7.34 19.45
N ALA A 65 13.39 -7.35 19.45
CA ALA A 65 14.16 -7.20 18.21
C ALA A 65 14.11 -8.51 17.39
N ALA A 66 13.90 -8.38 16.06
CA ALA A 66 13.83 -9.49 15.12
C ALA A 66 12.97 -10.68 15.63
N PRO A 67 11.69 -10.45 15.98
CA PRO A 67 10.85 -11.51 16.53
C PRO A 67 10.53 -12.57 15.48
N SER A 68 10.33 -13.81 15.90
CA SER A 68 9.76 -14.87 15.04
C SER A 68 8.23 -14.79 15.01
N TYR A 69 7.62 -15.45 14.02
CA TYR A 69 6.16 -15.56 13.92
C TYR A 69 5.55 -16.16 15.21
N GLU A 70 6.15 -17.23 15.75
CA GLU A 70 5.65 -17.88 16.97
C GLU A 70 5.65 -16.93 18.16
N GLN A 71 6.70 -16.09 18.28
CA GLN A 71 6.77 -15.09 19.33
C GLN A 71 5.68 -14.01 19.17
N VAL A 72 5.47 -13.50 17.96
CA VAL A 72 4.41 -12.50 17.70
C VAL A 72 3.03 -13.09 17.91
N SER A 73 2.79 -14.30 17.41
CA SER A 73 1.51 -15.01 17.53
C SER A 73 1.13 -15.30 18.99
N SER A 74 2.12 -15.41 19.90
CA SER A 74 1.87 -15.54 21.33
C SER A 74 1.28 -14.27 21.97
N GLY A 75 1.36 -13.11 21.28
CA GLY A 75 0.94 -11.81 21.80
C GLY A 75 1.92 -11.17 22.80
N ALA A 76 3.02 -11.84 23.15
CA ALA A 76 3.94 -11.38 24.22
C ALA A 76 4.96 -10.33 23.75
N THR A 77 5.17 -10.17 22.45
CA THR A 77 6.20 -9.26 21.89
C THR A 77 5.78 -7.80 21.84
N GLY A 78 4.47 -7.53 21.91
CA GLY A 78 3.88 -6.22 21.67
C GLY A 78 3.82 -5.83 20.18
N HIS A 79 4.39 -6.63 19.26
CA HIS A 79 4.28 -6.38 17.83
C HIS A 79 2.86 -6.64 17.31
N ALA A 80 2.48 -5.89 16.28
CA ALA A 80 1.34 -6.20 15.44
C ALA A 80 1.81 -6.78 14.11
N GLU A 81 1.01 -7.71 13.56
CA GLU A 81 1.12 -8.10 12.16
C GLU A 81 0.89 -6.86 11.29
N SER A 82 1.86 -6.53 10.48
CA SER A 82 1.94 -5.24 9.79
C SER A 82 2.34 -5.43 8.34
N VAL A 83 1.99 -4.46 7.49
CA VAL A 83 2.41 -4.44 6.09
C VAL A 83 3.12 -3.12 5.81
N ARG A 84 4.34 -3.22 5.27
CA ARG A 84 5.10 -2.08 4.74
C ARG A 84 4.78 -1.93 3.26
N VAL A 85 4.24 -0.78 2.88
CA VAL A 85 3.85 -0.41 1.53
C VAL A 85 4.85 0.61 0.99
N ILE A 86 5.57 0.25 -0.07
CA ILE A 86 6.38 1.19 -0.86
C ILE A 86 5.52 1.64 -2.04
N TYR A 87 5.38 2.93 -2.25
CA TYR A 87 4.50 3.47 -3.29
C TYR A 87 5.12 4.67 -4.01
N ASP A 88 4.68 4.91 -5.24
CA ASP A 88 5.01 6.10 -6.04
C ASP A 88 3.97 7.20 -5.77
N PRO A 89 4.34 8.28 -5.06
CA PRO A 89 3.40 9.34 -4.70
C PRO A 89 2.89 10.15 -5.91
N SER A 90 3.47 9.96 -7.09
CA SER A 90 2.93 10.54 -8.33
C SER A 90 1.76 9.74 -8.92
N GLN A 91 1.55 8.50 -8.47
CA GLN A 91 0.52 7.60 -8.96
C GLN A 91 -0.58 7.32 -7.91
N VAL A 92 -0.19 7.24 -6.63
CA VAL A 92 -1.13 7.06 -5.52
C VAL A 92 -0.67 7.89 -4.33
N THR A 93 -1.57 8.63 -3.70
CA THR A 93 -1.27 9.47 -2.55
C THR A 93 -1.36 8.68 -1.24
N TYR A 94 -0.76 9.20 -0.16
CA TYR A 94 -0.90 8.62 1.18
C TYR A 94 -2.36 8.63 1.66
N ASP A 95 -3.13 9.68 1.35
CA ASP A 95 -4.56 9.76 1.67
C ASP A 95 -5.36 8.65 0.98
N GLN A 96 -5.06 8.37 -0.31
CA GLN A 96 -5.69 7.25 -1.02
C GLN A 96 -5.33 5.88 -0.42
N LEU A 97 -4.09 5.71 0.08
CA LEU A 97 -3.73 4.50 0.82
C LEU A 97 -4.49 4.39 2.14
N LEU A 98 -4.73 5.50 2.85
CA LEU A 98 -5.59 5.53 4.03
C LEU A 98 -7.04 5.19 3.66
N ASP A 99 -7.59 5.74 2.56
CA ASP A 99 -8.93 5.38 2.06
C ASP A 99 -9.06 3.87 1.88
N VAL A 100 -8.10 3.24 1.17
CA VAL A 100 -8.09 1.79 0.95
C VAL A 100 -7.93 1.02 2.26
N PHE A 101 -7.04 1.46 3.15
CA PHE A 101 -6.80 0.80 4.44
C PHE A 101 -8.06 0.77 5.30
N PHE A 102 -8.73 1.90 5.45
CA PHE A 102 -9.92 2.01 6.29
C PHE A 102 -11.17 1.39 5.64
N SER A 103 -11.37 1.52 4.33
CA SER A 103 -12.61 1.06 3.70
C SER A 103 -12.57 -0.42 3.28
N VAL A 104 -11.39 -0.97 2.99
CA VAL A 104 -11.27 -2.29 2.35
C VAL A 104 -10.45 -3.27 3.18
N ALA A 105 -9.28 -2.84 3.69
CA ALA A 105 -8.31 -3.78 4.25
C ALA A 105 -8.78 -4.39 5.58
N HIS A 106 -9.51 -3.63 6.41
CA HIS A 106 -9.94 -4.10 7.73
C HIS A 106 -11.17 -3.33 8.26
N ASP A 107 -11.72 -3.80 9.38
CA ASP A 107 -12.72 -3.09 10.18
C ASP A 107 -12.01 -2.32 11.32
N PRO A 108 -11.94 -0.98 11.28
CA PRO A 108 -11.21 -0.18 12.25
C PRO A 108 -11.89 -0.07 13.62
N THR A 109 -13.05 -0.70 13.82
CA THR A 109 -13.79 -0.67 15.08
C THR A 109 -13.48 -1.84 15.99
N GLN A 110 -12.74 -2.85 15.49
CA GLN A 110 -12.43 -4.06 16.23
C GLN A 110 -11.14 -3.90 17.07
N ARG A 111 -11.30 -3.90 18.39
CA ARG A 111 -10.17 -3.77 19.31
C ARG A 111 -9.48 -5.12 19.53
N ASN A 112 -8.16 -5.16 19.31
CA ASN A 112 -7.32 -6.35 19.52
C ASN A 112 -7.84 -7.61 18.83
N ARG A 113 -8.46 -7.44 17.67
CA ARG A 113 -8.95 -8.53 16.83
C ARG A 113 -9.25 -8.03 15.42
N GLN A 114 -9.39 -8.96 14.48
CA GLN A 114 -9.97 -8.69 13.19
C GLN A 114 -10.67 -9.94 12.65
N GLY A 115 -12.00 -9.87 12.49
CA GLY A 115 -12.77 -11.03 12.07
C GLY A 115 -12.56 -12.23 13.02
N PRO A 116 -12.06 -13.38 12.51
CA PRO A 116 -11.81 -14.59 13.33
C PRO A 116 -10.57 -14.47 14.22
N ASP A 117 -9.62 -13.59 13.87
CA ASP A 117 -8.34 -13.49 14.56
C ASP A 117 -8.46 -12.65 15.82
N VAL A 118 -8.02 -13.19 16.96
CA VAL A 118 -8.11 -12.56 18.26
C VAL A 118 -6.72 -12.46 18.90
N GLY A 119 -6.36 -11.26 19.33
CA GLY A 119 -5.08 -10.97 19.98
C GLY A 119 -4.59 -9.57 19.65
N THR A 120 -3.68 -9.03 20.46
CA THR A 120 -3.09 -7.70 20.29
C THR A 120 -2.28 -7.59 19.00
N GLN A 121 -1.77 -8.70 18.48
CA GLN A 121 -1.05 -8.76 17.21
C GLN A 121 -1.94 -8.44 16.01
N TYR A 122 -3.26 -8.50 16.14
CA TYR A 122 -4.24 -8.18 15.08
C TYR A 122 -4.92 -6.81 15.27
N ARG A 123 -4.37 -5.96 16.14
CA ARG A 123 -4.94 -4.63 16.38
C ARG A 123 -4.73 -3.67 15.19
N SER A 124 -5.60 -2.68 15.10
CA SER A 124 -5.55 -1.66 14.05
C SER A 124 -4.56 -0.55 14.40
N ILE A 125 -3.58 -0.30 13.51
CA ILE A 125 -2.57 0.75 13.68
C ILE A 125 -2.22 1.39 12.33
N VAL A 126 -2.05 2.71 12.34
CA VAL A 126 -1.32 3.47 11.34
C VAL A 126 0.02 3.87 11.96
N PHE A 127 1.12 3.35 11.43
CA PHE A 127 2.47 3.77 11.83
C PHE A 127 2.89 4.96 10.96
N TYR A 128 3.37 6.03 11.60
CA TYR A 128 3.85 7.19 10.87
C TYR A 128 5.38 7.31 10.91
N GLY A 129 5.98 7.61 9.76
CA GLY A 129 7.41 7.87 9.61
C GLY A 129 7.76 9.36 9.76
N ASP A 130 6.77 10.25 9.63
CA ASP A 130 6.96 11.69 9.75
C ASP A 130 5.69 12.41 10.24
N SER A 131 5.84 13.71 10.53
CA SER A 131 4.73 14.54 11.05
C SER A 131 3.61 14.76 10.04
N THR A 132 3.89 14.66 8.74
CA THR A 132 2.87 14.80 7.70
C THR A 132 1.96 13.58 7.67
N GLN A 133 2.53 12.37 7.69
CA GLN A 133 1.76 11.12 7.79
C GLN A 133 0.91 11.10 9.06
N ARG A 134 1.50 11.50 10.21
CA ARG A 134 0.75 11.62 11.47
C ARG A 134 -0.47 12.52 11.33
N ARG A 135 -0.28 13.73 10.80
CA ARG A 135 -1.36 14.71 10.63
C ARG A 135 -2.44 14.21 9.68
N LEU A 136 -2.06 13.61 8.55
CA LEU A 136 -3.00 13.06 7.56
C LEU A 136 -3.81 11.91 8.17
N ALA A 137 -3.17 10.96 8.86
CA ALA A 137 -3.88 9.87 9.52
C ALA A 137 -4.86 10.36 10.60
N GLN A 138 -4.46 11.36 11.40
CA GLN A 138 -5.35 11.97 12.40
C GLN A 138 -6.54 12.67 11.76
N ALA A 139 -6.32 13.45 10.69
CA ALA A 139 -7.38 14.14 9.96
C ALA A 139 -8.34 13.14 9.31
N HIS A 140 -7.82 12.06 8.71
CA HIS A 140 -8.61 11.01 8.08
C HIS A 140 -9.55 10.32 9.09
N ILE A 141 -9.02 9.89 10.25
CA ILE A 141 -9.85 9.28 11.29
C ILE A 141 -10.91 10.27 11.82
N ALA A 142 -10.53 11.54 12.00
CA ALA A 142 -11.48 12.57 12.46
C ALA A 142 -12.63 12.80 11.44
N ASP A 143 -12.31 12.80 10.14
CA ASP A 143 -13.31 12.90 9.07
C ASP A 143 -14.27 11.70 9.10
N LEU A 144 -13.74 10.47 9.10
CA LEU A 144 -14.55 9.24 9.17
C LEU A 144 -15.47 9.24 10.40
N ALA A 145 -14.96 9.66 11.57
CA ALA A 145 -15.73 9.74 12.81
C ALA A 145 -16.82 10.81 12.73
N SER A 146 -16.51 12.00 12.17
CA SER A 146 -17.47 13.10 12.03
C SER A 146 -18.64 12.73 11.12
N ARG A 147 -18.35 12.00 10.06
CA ARG A 147 -19.34 11.49 9.09
C ARG A 147 -20.06 10.23 9.57
N LYS A 148 -19.68 9.67 10.72
CA LYS A 148 -20.25 8.44 11.30
C LYS A 148 -20.25 7.28 10.30
N VAL A 149 -19.13 7.09 9.59
CA VAL A 149 -18.99 6.07 8.55
C VAL A 149 -19.13 4.65 9.13
N TYR A 150 -18.71 4.46 10.38
CA TYR A 150 -18.81 3.18 11.09
C TYR A 150 -19.86 3.21 12.20
N PRO A 151 -20.48 2.07 12.52
CA PRO A 151 -21.49 1.97 13.58
C PRO A 151 -20.91 2.06 15.00
N ALA A 152 -19.59 1.90 15.14
CA ALA A 152 -18.87 1.96 16.41
C ALA A 152 -17.64 2.89 16.30
N PRO A 153 -17.06 3.34 17.41
CA PRO A 153 -15.88 4.18 17.39
C PRO A 153 -14.68 3.49 16.71
N ILE A 154 -13.93 4.26 15.93
CA ILE A 154 -12.64 3.83 15.37
C ILE A 154 -11.65 3.66 16.52
N VAL A 155 -11.00 2.50 16.60
CA VAL A 155 -10.01 2.15 17.64
C VAL A 155 -8.58 2.09 17.09
N THR A 156 -8.36 2.53 15.86
CA THR A 156 -7.05 2.56 15.21
C THR A 156 -6.09 3.46 15.99
N GLU A 157 -4.94 2.90 16.35
CA GLU A 157 -3.83 3.63 16.97
C GLU A 157 -3.03 4.38 15.90
N ILE A 158 -2.49 5.56 16.25
CA ILE A 158 -1.55 6.31 15.40
C ILE A 158 -0.26 6.45 16.19
N VAL A 159 0.76 5.68 15.83
CA VAL A 159 2.02 5.60 16.58
C VAL A 159 3.24 5.81 15.66
N PRO A 160 4.39 6.27 16.22
CA PRO A 160 5.61 6.38 15.42
C PRO A 160 6.06 5.01 14.93
N LEU A 161 6.68 4.97 13.76
CA LEU A 161 7.36 3.78 13.25
C LEU A 161 8.80 3.77 13.76
N ASP A 162 9.08 3.00 14.80
CA ASP A 162 10.44 2.84 15.32
C ASP A 162 11.22 1.76 14.54
N SER A 163 10.57 0.62 14.26
CA SER A 163 11.17 -0.49 13.54
C SER A 163 10.12 -1.30 12.79
N PHE A 164 10.55 -1.96 11.72
CA PHE A 164 9.77 -2.93 10.96
C PHE A 164 10.64 -4.15 10.69
N TYR A 165 10.19 -5.30 11.10
CA TYR A 165 10.85 -6.60 10.87
C TYR A 165 10.06 -7.37 9.81
N THR A 166 10.71 -7.70 8.70
CA THR A 166 10.09 -8.51 7.63
C THR A 166 9.76 -9.89 8.17
N ALA A 167 8.53 -10.34 7.95
CA ALA A 167 8.12 -11.69 8.31
C ALA A 167 8.78 -12.73 7.41
N GLU A 168 8.74 -13.97 7.85
CA GLU A 168 9.37 -15.12 7.18
C GLU A 168 8.87 -15.26 5.72
N ALA A 169 9.72 -15.80 4.86
CA ALA A 169 9.46 -15.88 3.41
C ALA A 169 8.16 -16.60 3.04
N TYR A 170 7.72 -17.57 3.86
CA TYR A 170 6.48 -18.30 3.60
C TYR A 170 5.21 -17.47 3.83
N HIS A 171 5.31 -16.32 4.51
CA HIS A 171 4.21 -15.38 4.70
C HIS A 171 4.06 -14.39 3.55
N GLN A 172 5.13 -14.11 2.81
CA GLN A 172 5.11 -13.13 1.73
C GLN A 172 4.25 -13.60 0.55
N HIS A 173 3.41 -12.70 0.01
CA HIS A 173 2.50 -12.99 -1.12
C HIS A 173 1.58 -14.19 -0.86
N TYR A 174 1.22 -14.43 0.41
CA TYR A 174 0.50 -15.64 0.81
C TYR A 174 -0.84 -15.77 0.09
N MET A 175 -1.60 -14.69 -0.06
CA MET A 175 -2.87 -14.71 -0.77
C MET A 175 -2.71 -15.16 -2.23
N ALA A 176 -1.69 -14.67 -2.93
CA ALA A 176 -1.42 -15.04 -4.32
C ALA A 176 -0.96 -16.50 -4.47
N ARG A 177 -0.14 -16.98 -3.51
CA ARG A 177 0.39 -18.36 -3.52
C ARG A 177 -0.62 -19.41 -3.05
N HIS A 178 -1.61 -19.00 -2.25
CA HIS A 178 -2.59 -19.91 -1.64
C HIS A 178 -4.04 -19.47 -1.89
N PRO A 179 -4.45 -19.19 -3.16
CA PRO A 179 -5.76 -18.60 -3.46
C PRO A 179 -6.95 -19.49 -3.09
N HIS A 180 -6.71 -20.78 -2.86
CA HIS A 180 -7.73 -21.77 -2.48
C HIS A 180 -7.71 -22.13 -0.98
N ALA A 181 -6.83 -21.55 -0.18
CA ALA A 181 -6.86 -21.73 1.27
C ALA A 181 -8.20 -21.20 1.81
N LEU A 182 -8.87 -21.97 2.68
CA LEU A 182 -10.19 -21.60 3.20
C LEU A 182 -10.15 -20.24 3.90
N TYR A 183 -9.08 -19.94 4.65
CA TYR A 183 -8.91 -18.63 5.29
C TYR A 183 -8.94 -17.51 4.25
N ILE A 184 -8.17 -17.64 3.17
CA ILE A 184 -8.12 -16.64 2.08
C ILE A 184 -9.49 -16.49 1.41
N LEU A 185 -10.13 -17.61 1.07
CA LEU A 185 -11.44 -17.57 0.39
C LEU A 185 -12.52 -16.85 1.22
N TYR A 186 -12.53 -17.06 2.55
CA TYR A 186 -13.59 -16.50 3.40
C TYR A 186 -13.25 -15.12 3.96
N ASN A 187 -11.97 -14.81 4.24
CA ASN A 187 -11.58 -13.60 4.95
C ASN A 187 -10.91 -12.54 4.07
N ASP A 188 -10.14 -12.95 3.04
CA ASP A 188 -9.29 -12.02 2.30
C ASP A 188 -9.72 -11.79 0.84
N ALA A 189 -10.11 -12.84 0.11
CA ALA A 189 -10.60 -12.68 -1.27
C ALA A 189 -11.81 -11.71 -1.40
N PRO A 190 -12.74 -11.61 -0.44
CA PRO A 190 -13.79 -10.60 -0.49
C PRO A 190 -13.26 -9.15 -0.46
N LYS A 191 -12.10 -8.89 0.17
CA LYS A 191 -11.48 -7.58 0.22
C LYS A 191 -11.05 -7.10 -1.17
N LEU A 192 -10.51 -8.00 -2.01
CA LEU A 192 -10.13 -7.66 -3.38
C LEU A 192 -11.34 -7.26 -4.23
N LYS A 193 -12.47 -7.97 -4.07
CA LYS A 193 -13.72 -7.59 -4.74
C LYS A 193 -14.24 -6.23 -4.27
N SER A 194 -14.06 -5.91 -3.00
CA SER A 194 -14.39 -4.60 -2.45
C SER A 194 -13.46 -3.52 -3.00
N LEU A 195 -12.16 -3.77 -3.10
CA LEU A 195 -11.19 -2.86 -3.69
C LEU A 195 -11.55 -2.54 -5.16
N GLU A 196 -11.83 -3.55 -5.95
CA GLU A 196 -12.22 -3.39 -7.36
C GLU A 196 -13.51 -2.57 -7.50
N ARG A 197 -14.52 -2.85 -6.66
CA ARG A 197 -15.81 -2.17 -6.69
C ARG A 197 -15.73 -0.72 -6.21
N GLU A 198 -15.01 -0.46 -5.12
CA GLU A 198 -15.00 0.85 -4.44
C GLU A 198 -13.91 1.78 -5.00
N PHE A 199 -12.82 1.20 -5.48
CA PHE A 199 -11.68 1.94 -6.03
C PHE A 199 -11.24 1.44 -7.41
N PRO A 200 -12.15 1.39 -8.43
CA PRO A 200 -11.85 0.82 -9.75
C PRO A 200 -10.69 1.53 -10.47
N SER A 201 -10.48 2.83 -10.21
CA SER A 201 -9.37 3.59 -10.77
C SER A 201 -8.01 3.22 -10.16
N LEU A 202 -8.00 2.76 -8.91
CA LEU A 202 -6.80 2.32 -8.18
C LEU A 202 -6.56 0.81 -8.30
N TYR A 203 -7.58 0.01 -8.62
CA TYR A 203 -7.43 -1.44 -8.74
C TYR A 203 -6.54 -1.83 -9.92
N ARG A 204 -5.65 -2.79 -9.70
CA ARG A 204 -4.88 -3.50 -10.73
C ARG A 204 -4.78 -4.98 -10.40
N GLU A 205 -4.65 -5.82 -11.41
CA GLU A 205 -4.12 -7.16 -11.22
C GLU A 205 -2.62 -7.08 -10.91
N PRO A 206 -2.10 -7.76 -9.89
CA PRO A 206 -0.67 -7.78 -9.63
C PRO A 206 0.07 -8.46 -10.79
N PRO A 207 1.36 -8.16 -11.00
CA PRO A 207 2.19 -8.90 -11.94
C PRO A 207 2.13 -10.40 -11.61
N LYS A 208 1.94 -11.24 -12.61
CA LYS A 208 2.08 -12.70 -12.43
C LYS A 208 3.57 -12.97 -12.19
N GLU A 209 3.88 -13.64 -11.07
CA GLU A 209 5.24 -14.13 -10.77
C GLU A 209 5.69 -15.19 -11.78
#